data_8cef55ff88bd85dd17ff55e5ea6b72b9
#
_entry.id   8cef55ff88bd85dd17ff55e5ea6b72b9
#
_cell.length_a   1.000
_cell.length_b   1.000
_cell.length_c   1.000
_cell.angle_alpha   90.00
_cell.angle_beta   90.00
_cell.angle_gamma   90.00
#
_symmetry.space_group_name_H-M   'P 1'
#
loop_
_entity.id
_entity.type
_entity.pdbx_description
1 polymer ?
#
loop_
_entity_poly.entity_id
_entity_poly.type
_entity_poly.pdbx_seq_one_letter_code
_entity_poly.pdbx_strand_id
1 'polypeptide(L)'
;MSEVLVVQFGALQQASAHIQTALHALTAQLDQVESDAAPLVATWSGEARAAYEQRQQGWRRAGADLAAILRDIQAAVDDSAADYLATEQRNRALFE
;
A
#
# COMPACT_ATOMS: atom_id res chain seq x y z
N MET A 1 3.10 -21.80 -23.34
CA MET A 1 3.48 -21.79 -21.91
C MET A 1 4.20 -20.50 -21.51
N SER A 2 5.25 -20.13 -22.23
CA SER A 2 6.00 -18.91 -21.91
C SER A 2 5.16 -17.64 -22.05
N GLU A 3 4.20 -17.58 -22.98
CA GLU A 3 3.32 -16.42 -23.13
C GLU A 3 2.42 -16.22 -21.91
N VAL A 4 1.89 -17.32 -21.36
CA VAL A 4 1.05 -17.26 -20.16
C VAL A 4 1.84 -16.77 -18.97
N LEU A 5 3.08 -17.25 -18.80
CA LEU A 5 3.95 -16.81 -17.73
C LEU A 5 4.32 -15.33 -17.85
N VAL A 6 4.58 -14.85 -19.05
CA VAL A 6 4.88 -13.44 -19.30
C VAL A 6 3.68 -12.56 -18.94
N VAL A 7 2.47 -12.98 -19.32
CA VAL A 7 1.24 -12.24 -18.98
C VAL A 7 1.04 -12.20 -17.46
N GLN A 8 1.22 -13.34 -16.77
CA GLN A 8 1.09 -13.39 -15.32
C GLN A 8 2.14 -12.53 -14.62
N PHE A 9 3.37 -12.56 -15.09
CA PHE A 9 4.43 -11.72 -14.56
C PHE A 9 4.09 -10.23 -14.72
N GLY A 10 3.62 -9.83 -15.89
CA GLY A 10 3.18 -8.46 -16.15
C GLY A 10 2.03 -8.04 -15.25
N ALA A 11 1.05 -8.94 -15.04
CA ALA A 11 -0.08 -8.68 -14.15
C ALA A 11 0.37 -8.49 -12.71
N LEU A 12 1.33 -9.29 -12.24
CA LEU A 12 1.89 -9.15 -10.90
C LEU A 12 2.64 -7.82 -10.72
N GLN A 13 3.39 -7.42 -11.73
CA GLN A 13 4.09 -6.14 -11.73
C GLN A 13 3.11 -4.97 -11.68
N GLN A 14 2.03 -5.03 -12.45
CA GLN A 14 0.99 -4.00 -12.41
C GLN A 14 0.29 -3.95 -11.06
N ALA A 15 -0.01 -5.10 -10.47
CA ALA A 15 -0.64 -5.17 -9.15
C ALA A 15 0.25 -4.52 -8.10
N SER A 16 1.55 -4.79 -8.12
CA SER A 16 2.53 -4.18 -7.22
C SER A 16 2.54 -2.65 -7.37
N ALA A 17 2.56 -2.16 -8.60
CA ALA A 17 2.53 -0.72 -8.88
C ALA A 17 1.23 -0.06 -8.38
N HIS A 18 0.08 -0.73 -8.57
CA HIS A 18 -1.20 -0.22 -8.09
C HIS A 18 -1.25 -0.16 -6.57
N ILE A 19 -0.72 -1.17 -5.89
CA ILE A 19 -0.64 -1.19 -4.42
C ILE A 19 0.20 -0.03 -3.91
N GLN A 20 1.34 0.22 -4.54
CA GLN A 20 2.21 1.33 -4.17
C GLN A 20 1.51 2.68 -4.36
N THR A 21 0.81 2.86 -5.48
CA THR A 21 0.03 4.06 -5.75
C THR A 21 -1.07 4.26 -4.70
N ALA A 22 -1.79 3.20 -4.35
CA ALA A 22 -2.84 3.25 -3.33
C ALA A 22 -2.27 3.63 -1.96
N LEU A 23 -1.10 3.12 -1.62
CA LEU A 23 -0.43 3.41 -0.36
C LEU A 23 -0.03 4.88 -0.27
N HIS A 24 0.53 5.43 -1.35
CA HIS A 24 0.88 6.84 -1.41
C HIS A 24 -0.36 7.74 -1.33
N ALA A 25 -1.45 7.36 -2.02
CA ALA A 25 -2.71 8.10 -1.99
C ALA A 25 -3.31 8.11 -0.58
N LEU A 26 -3.29 6.97 0.10
CA LEU A 26 -3.79 6.86 1.47
C LEU A 26 -3.04 7.81 2.41
N THR A 27 -1.72 7.80 2.37
CA THR A 27 -0.90 8.66 3.21
C THR A 27 -1.17 10.13 2.92
N ALA A 28 -1.23 10.52 1.64
CA ALA A 28 -1.51 11.89 1.24
C ALA A 28 -2.88 12.36 1.69
N GLN A 29 -3.91 11.49 1.59
CA GLN A 29 -5.26 11.82 2.00
C GLN A 29 -5.37 11.99 3.52
N LEU A 30 -4.70 11.16 4.30
CA LEU A 30 -4.69 11.29 5.75
C LEU A 30 -4.03 12.61 6.17
N ASP A 31 -2.90 12.97 5.55
CA ASP A 31 -2.22 14.23 5.81
C ASP A 31 -3.11 15.42 5.45
N GLN A 32 -3.83 15.33 4.33
CA GLN A 32 -4.72 16.40 3.88
C GLN A 32 -5.89 16.59 4.83
N VAL A 33 -6.50 15.52 5.31
CA VAL A 33 -7.60 15.59 6.28
C VAL A 33 -7.12 16.29 7.56
N GLU A 34 -5.94 15.95 8.05
CA GLU A 34 -5.38 16.58 9.24
C GLU A 34 -5.12 18.07 9.02
N SER A 35 -4.55 18.43 7.88
CA SER A 35 -4.31 19.82 7.52
C SER A 35 -5.60 20.62 7.44
N ASP A 36 -6.62 20.06 6.82
CA ASP A 36 -7.92 20.73 6.64
C ASP A 36 -8.65 20.90 7.97
N ALA A 37 -8.53 19.93 8.86
CA ALA A 37 -9.21 19.95 10.16
C ALA A 37 -8.52 20.86 11.17
N ALA A 38 -7.22 21.07 11.08
CA ALA A 38 -6.43 21.79 12.09
C ALA A 38 -6.99 23.19 12.42
N PRO A 39 -7.34 24.05 11.43
CA PRO A 39 -7.91 25.37 11.74
C PRO A 39 -9.23 25.30 12.48
N LEU A 40 -10.07 24.31 12.12
CA LEU A 40 -11.37 24.12 12.78
C LEU A 40 -11.18 23.66 14.23
N VAL A 41 -10.33 22.67 14.44
CA VAL A 41 -10.07 22.11 15.77
C VAL A 41 -9.50 23.16 16.72
N ALA A 42 -8.71 24.07 16.18
CA ALA A 42 -8.15 25.16 16.98
C ALA A 42 -9.22 26.07 17.61
N THR A 43 -10.42 26.12 17.02
CA THR A 43 -11.54 26.93 17.52
C THR A 43 -12.43 26.18 18.51
N TRP A 44 -12.22 24.90 18.70
CA TRP A 44 -13.09 24.06 19.54
C TRP A 44 -12.75 24.20 21.01
N SER A 45 -13.75 23.90 21.88
CA SER A 45 -13.54 23.84 23.33
C SER A 45 -12.58 22.71 23.69
N GLY A 46 -11.99 22.80 24.90
CA GLY A 46 -11.01 21.80 25.35
C GLY A 46 -11.56 20.38 25.31
N GLU A 47 -12.83 20.19 25.69
CA GLU A 47 -13.47 18.87 25.71
C GLU A 47 -13.65 18.30 24.30
N ALA A 48 -14.16 19.11 23.37
CA ALA A 48 -14.34 18.71 21.99
C ALA A 48 -13.00 18.48 21.30
N ARG A 49 -12.02 19.31 21.59
CA ARG A 49 -10.67 19.16 21.05
C ARG A 49 -10.04 17.85 21.51
N ALA A 50 -10.15 17.52 22.79
CA ALA A 50 -9.60 16.28 23.32
C ALA A 50 -10.25 15.05 22.69
N ALA A 51 -11.57 15.08 22.50
CA ALA A 51 -12.29 14.00 21.85
C ALA A 51 -11.83 13.82 20.39
N TYR A 52 -11.65 14.93 19.66
CA TYR A 52 -11.16 14.87 18.28
C TYR A 52 -9.73 14.32 18.23
N GLU A 53 -8.84 14.78 19.10
CA GLU A 53 -7.45 14.34 19.11
C GLU A 53 -7.35 12.84 19.38
N GLN A 54 -8.22 12.32 20.25
CA GLN A 54 -8.26 10.89 20.53
C GLN A 54 -8.69 10.10 19.29
N ARG A 55 -9.69 10.57 18.58
CA ARG A 55 -10.15 9.94 17.34
C ARG A 55 -9.11 10.03 16.24
N GLN A 56 -8.43 11.17 16.15
CA GLN A 56 -7.36 11.38 15.19
C GLN A 56 -6.22 10.38 15.39
N GLN A 57 -5.84 10.12 16.65
CA GLN A 57 -4.83 9.10 16.95
C GLN A 57 -5.28 7.71 16.49
N GLY A 58 -6.57 7.39 16.71
CA GLY A 58 -7.14 6.14 16.20
C GLY A 58 -7.08 6.03 14.69
N TRP A 59 -7.42 7.10 13.98
CA TRP A 59 -7.34 7.13 12.51
C TRP A 59 -5.91 6.97 12.01
N ARG A 60 -4.95 7.63 12.65
CA ARG A 60 -3.53 7.51 12.30
C ARG A 60 -3.04 6.09 12.50
N ARG A 61 -3.43 5.46 13.61
CA ARG A 61 -3.06 4.08 13.90
C ARG A 61 -3.66 3.13 12.87
N ALA A 62 -4.95 3.29 12.57
CA ALA A 62 -5.63 2.47 11.56
C ALA A 62 -4.99 2.64 10.19
N GLY A 63 -4.65 3.89 9.82
CA GLY A 63 -3.96 4.17 8.56
C GLY A 63 -2.57 3.54 8.49
N ALA A 64 -1.81 3.61 9.58
CA ALA A 64 -0.49 2.99 9.66
C ALA A 64 -0.58 1.46 9.56
N ASP A 65 -1.58 0.86 10.22
CA ASP A 65 -1.82 -0.58 10.16
C ASP A 65 -2.17 -1.01 8.74
N LEU A 66 -3.05 -0.25 8.08
CA LEU A 66 -3.42 -0.54 6.70
C LEU A 66 -2.22 -0.39 5.76
N ALA A 67 -1.40 0.64 5.95
CA ALA A 67 -0.20 0.83 5.16
C ALA A 67 0.77 -0.34 5.33
N ALA A 68 0.92 -0.86 6.55
CA ALA A 68 1.76 -2.02 6.80
C ALA A 68 1.23 -3.27 6.08
N ILE A 69 -0.09 -3.49 6.12
CA ILE A 69 -0.73 -4.60 5.41
C ILE A 69 -0.49 -4.48 3.89
N LEU A 70 -0.66 -3.29 3.32
CA LEU A 70 -0.44 -3.06 1.90
C LEU A 70 1.02 -3.30 1.50
N ARG A 71 1.96 -2.90 2.35
CA ARG A 71 3.39 -3.18 2.10
C ARG A 71 3.69 -4.68 2.13
N ASP A 72 3.06 -5.41 3.05
CA ASP A 72 3.23 -6.85 3.13
C ASP A 72 2.67 -7.54 1.88
N ILE A 73 1.50 -7.08 1.39
CA ILE A 73 0.92 -7.58 0.15
C ILE A 73 1.84 -7.27 -1.03
N GLN A 74 2.37 -6.06 -1.10
CA GLN A 74 3.32 -5.67 -2.16
C GLN A 74 4.56 -6.55 -2.14
N ALA A 75 5.14 -6.80 -0.96
CA ALA A 75 6.31 -7.67 -0.83
C ALA A 75 5.99 -9.09 -1.31
N ALA A 76 4.82 -9.62 -0.95
CA ALA A 76 4.39 -10.94 -1.39
C ALA A 76 4.22 -11.01 -2.91
N VAL A 77 3.66 -9.97 -3.51
CA VAL A 77 3.49 -9.89 -4.97
C VAL A 77 4.86 -9.83 -5.66
N ASP A 78 5.78 -9.02 -5.14
CA ASP A 78 7.12 -8.88 -5.70
C ASP A 78 7.91 -10.19 -5.58
N ASP A 79 7.79 -10.89 -4.46
CA ASP A 79 8.44 -12.19 -4.26
C ASP A 79 7.87 -13.23 -5.23
N SER A 80 6.56 -13.23 -5.43
CA SER A 80 5.90 -14.14 -6.38
C SER A 80 6.37 -13.87 -7.81
N ALA A 81 6.50 -12.60 -8.19
CA ALA A 81 6.99 -12.22 -9.51
C ALA A 81 8.44 -12.68 -9.73
N ALA A 82 9.27 -12.51 -8.70
CA ALA A 82 10.67 -12.97 -8.76
C ALA A 82 10.75 -14.49 -8.89
N ASP A 83 9.90 -15.23 -8.17
CA ASP A 83 9.86 -16.68 -8.25
C ASP A 83 9.43 -17.17 -9.64
N TYR A 84 8.43 -16.52 -10.25
CA TYR A 84 8.02 -16.82 -11.61
C TYR A 84 9.16 -16.62 -12.60
N LEU A 85 9.86 -15.51 -12.47
CA LEU A 85 10.98 -15.20 -13.36
C LEU A 85 12.13 -16.23 -13.20
N ALA A 86 12.48 -16.56 -11.96
CA ALA A 86 13.52 -17.53 -11.68
C ALA A 86 13.15 -18.92 -12.23
N THR A 87 11.90 -19.33 -12.07
CA THR A 87 11.40 -20.60 -12.58
C THR A 87 11.46 -20.63 -14.11
N GLU A 88 11.04 -19.56 -14.78
CA GLU A 88 11.11 -19.47 -16.22
C GLU A 88 12.55 -19.56 -16.73
N GLN A 89 13.48 -18.87 -16.09
CA GLN A 89 14.88 -18.92 -16.47
C GLN A 89 15.47 -20.32 -16.31
N ARG A 90 15.14 -21.02 -15.23
CA ARG A 90 15.58 -22.40 -15.01
C ARG A 90 15.01 -23.34 -16.08
N ASN A 91 13.73 -23.20 -16.40
CA ASN A 91 13.10 -24.02 -17.43
C ASN A 91 13.73 -23.77 -18.79
N ARG A 92 14.03 -22.53 -19.11
CA ARG A 92 14.68 -22.16 -20.36
C ARG A 92 16.06 -22.81 -20.47
N ALA A 93 16.84 -22.75 -19.38
CA ALA A 93 18.19 -23.35 -19.35
C ALA A 93 18.16 -24.86 -19.53
N LEU A 94 17.11 -25.54 -19.05
CA LEU A 94 16.97 -26.99 -19.21
C LEU A 94 16.74 -27.41 -20.65
N PHE A 95 16.16 -26.54 -21.48
CA PHE A 95 15.79 -26.87 -22.86
C PHE A 95 16.69 -26.21 -23.92
N GLU A 96 17.69 -25.47 -23.49
CA GLU A 96 18.72 -24.94 -24.37
C GLU A 96 19.94 -25.87 -24.33
#